data_7ee65b7d465fc36e9d96a9f9276e6cf3
#
_entry.id   7ee65b7d465fc36e9d96a9f9276e6cf3
#
_cell.length_a   1.000
_cell.length_b   1.000
_cell.length_c   1.000
_cell.angle_alpha   90.00
_cell.angle_beta   90.00
_cell.angle_gamma   90.00
#
_symmetry.space_group_name_H-M   'P 1'
#
loop_
_entity.id
_entity.type
_entity.pdbx_description
1 polymer ?
#
loop_
_entity_poly.entity_id
_entity_poly.type
_entity_poly.pdbx_seq_one_letter_code
_entity_poly.pdbx_strand_id
1 'polypeptide(L)'
;MSREEAVSHDMYNSPLASRYASEYMLHLFSDDSRYQTWRRLWTALARAQHQLGLPITGEQVSQMEAHITDIDYEEAARRERQVRHDVMAHVYAYGKAAPSAAGIIHLGATSCYVTDNADLILYRDGLAYLRTQLLAVLGNLAAFAEKYAATPTLGYTHYQPAQPVTVGKRATLWMQDFLADVEELDHLLSTLRFLGCRGTTGTEASFMELFDGDEEKIDEMNRRIAAEFGFSDCFPVCGQTYPRKVDSRILGCLSGIAQSAYRMANDIRLLQHDRQLEEPFEEEQIGSSAMAYKRNPMRCERICSLSRYLMADAMNAPMTASVQWLERTLDDSANRRISMPEGFLCADAVLRLCQNVTAGLRVNEVMVERTLREYLPFLATEDIMMEAVKRGGDRQQLHETIRRHSMAATARMKEGLPCDLLDRLAGDPAFGLTHQELEALMEPQRYIGRCPQQVRRFLDACAPLLHQAQTSDGDIRI
;
A
#
# COMPACT_ATOMS: atom_id res chain seq x y z
N MET A 1 25.53 -23.40 8.52
CA MET A 1 26.44 -22.86 7.49
C MET A 1 25.80 -21.58 7.01
N SER A 2 26.41 -20.43 7.26
CA SER A 2 25.94 -19.10 6.88
C SER A 2 25.91 -19.00 5.35
N ARG A 3 24.74 -18.62 4.81
CA ARG A 3 24.58 -18.24 3.39
C ARG A 3 25.27 -16.88 3.15
N GLU A 4 26.57 -16.85 3.10
CA GLU A 4 27.33 -15.88 2.31
C GLU A 4 27.61 -16.49 0.94
N GLU A 5 26.58 -16.78 0.14
CA GLU A 5 26.79 -16.89 -1.29
C GLU A 5 27.08 -15.47 -1.78
N ALA A 6 28.27 -15.24 -2.25
CA ALA A 6 28.74 -13.98 -2.77
C ALA A 6 27.76 -13.51 -3.85
N VAL A 7 27.05 -12.41 -3.56
CA VAL A 7 26.20 -11.74 -4.56
C VAL A 7 27.09 -11.37 -5.74
N SER A 8 26.84 -11.95 -6.90
CA SER A 8 27.57 -11.62 -8.11
C SER A 8 27.34 -10.16 -8.46
N HIS A 9 28.40 -9.37 -8.54
CA HIS A 9 28.34 -7.94 -8.87
C HIS A 9 28.46 -7.65 -10.36
N ASP A 10 28.63 -8.67 -11.18
CA ASP A 10 28.75 -8.58 -12.65
C ASP A 10 27.45 -8.85 -13.40
N MET A 11 26.33 -9.08 -12.68
CA MET A 11 25.00 -9.33 -13.21
C MET A 11 24.01 -8.27 -12.72
N TYR A 12 23.05 -7.90 -13.57
CA TYR A 12 21.95 -7.03 -13.17
C TYR A 12 21.10 -7.68 -12.07
N ASN A 13 20.87 -6.92 -11.00
CA ASN A 13 19.92 -7.28 -9.94
C ASN A 13 18.92 -6.14 -9.75
N SER A 14 17.62 -6.47 -9.66
CA SER A 14 16.57 -5.48 -9.46
C SER A 14 16.76 -4.71 -8.14
N PRO A 15 16.74 -3.37 -8.15
CA PRO A 15 16.76 -2.58 -6.91
C PRO A 15 15.60 -2.89 -5.96
N LEU A 16 14.46 -3.35 -6.44
CA LEU A 16 13.37 -3.81 -5.59
C LEU A 16 13.84 -4.96 -4.69
N ALA A 17 14.58 -5.93 -5.25
CA ALA A 17 15.10 -7.07 -4.51
C ALA A 17 16.30 -6.70 -3.62
N SER A 18 17.26 -5.92 -4.15
CA SER A 18 18.52 -5.68 -3.46
C SER A 18 18.47 -4.56 -2.41
N ARG A 19 17.48 -3.64 -2.49
CA ARG A 19 17.47 -2.43 -1.67
C ARG A 19 16.15 -2.14 -0.97
N TYR A 20 14.99 -2.45 -1.56
CA TYR A 20 13.74 -1.82 -1.13
C TYR A 20 12.76 -2.76 -0.45
N ALA A 21 12.50 -3.95 -1.01
CA ALA A 21 11.53 -4.88 -0.48
C ALA A 21 12.01 -5.59 0.80
N SER A 22 11.05 -6.05 1.62
CA SER A 22 11.31 -6.84 2.81
C SER A 22 11.79 -8.25 2.49
N GLU A 23 12.49 -8.89 3.43
CA GLU A 23 12.86 -10.31 3.32
C GLU A 23 11.64 -11.22 3.20
N TYR A 24 10.56 -10.88 3.91
CA TYR A 24 9.32 -11.63 3.83
C TYR A 24 8.76 -11.63 2.40
N MET A 25 8.64 -10.46 1.77
CA MET A 25 8.07 -10.36 0.43
C MET A 25 8.98 -10.97 -0.62
N LEU A 26 10.30 -10.82 -0.48
CA LEU A 26 11.29 -11.49 -1.32
C LEU A 26 11.21 -13.01 -1.21
N HIS A 27 11.06 -13.54 0.01
CA HIS A 27 10.88 -14.98 0.21
C HIS A 27 9.55 -15.47 -0.35
N LEU A 28 8.48 -14.73 -0.13
CA LEU A 28 7.13 -15.10 -0.62
C LEU A 28 7.10 -15.34 -2.14
N PHE A 29 7.80 -14.51 -2.91
CA PHE A 29 7.88 -14.62 -4.36
C PHE A 29 9.15 -15.34 -4.88
N SER A 30 9.88 -16.01 -3.99
CA SER A 30 11.05 -16.82 -4.36
C SER A 30 10.65 -18.11 -5.07
N ASP A 31 11.62 -18.71 -5.76
CA ASP A 31 11.45 -20.04 -6.35
C ASP A 31 11.20 -21.11 -5.28
N ASP A 32 11.84 -21.01 -4.10
CA ASP A 32 11.57 -21.91 -2.98
C ASP A 32 10.10 -21.90 -2.60
N SER A 33 9.52 -20.72 -2.34
CA SER A 33 8.10 -20.57 -2.00
C SER A 33 7.18 -21.10 -3.10
N ARG A 34 7.47 -20.77 -4.35
CA ARG A 34 6.69 -21.20 -5.51
C ARG A 34 6.68 -22.71 -5.65
N TYR A 35 7.82 -23.35 -5.71
CA TYR A 35 7.92 -24.79 -5.99
C TYR A 35 7.52 -25.65 -4.78
N GLN A 36 7.77 -25.19 -3.56
CA GLN A 36 7.21 -25.83 -2.36
C GLN A 36 5.68 -25.77 -2.37
N THR A 37 5.09 -24.65 -2.79
CA THR A 37 3.64 -24.52 -2.94
C THR A 37 3.10 -25.46 -4.01
N TRP A 38 3.81 -25.66 -5.14
CA TRP A 38 3.41 -26.66 -6.13
C TRP A 38 3.43 -28.09 -5.53
N ARG A 39 4.46 -28.44 -4.77
CA ARG A 39 4.54 -29.75 -4.11
C ARG A 39 3.42 -29.93 -3.06
N ARG A 40 3.12 -28.89 -2.30
CA ARG A 40 1.96 -28.89 -1.37
C ARG A 40 0.64 -29.10 -2.13
N LEU A 41 0.45 -28.46 -3.26
CA LEU A 41 -0.74 -28.64 -4.10
C LEU A 41 -0.84 -30.05 -4.66
N TRP A 42 0.23 -30.64 -5.19
CA TRP A 42 0.23 -32.04 -5.64
C TRP A 42 -0.04 -33.01 -4.50
N THR A 43 0.51 -32.77 -3.33
CA THR A 43 0.26 -33.58 -2.14
C THR A 43 -1.18 -33.48 -1.67
N ALA A 44 -1.76 -32.28 -1.66
CA ALA A 44 -3.17 -32.06 -1.33
C ALA A 44 -4.11 -32.78 -2.32
N LEU A 45 -3.77 -32.72 -3.62
CA LEU A 45 -4.52 -33.45 -4.66
C LEU A 45 -4.49 -34.95 -4.41
N ALA A 46 -3.29 -35.54 -4.23
CA ALA A 46 -3.14 -36.98 -3.96
C ALA A 46 -3.86 -37.40 -2.68
N ARG A 47 -3.77 -36.59 -1.61
CA ARG A 47 -4.47 -36.82 -0.34
C ARG A 47 -6.00 -36.82 -0.51
N ALA A 48 -6.53 -35.82 -1.23
CA ALA A 48 -7.99 -35.74 -1.48
C ALA A 48 -8.45 -36.89 -2.34
N GLN A 49 -7.73 -37.27 -3.38
CA GLN A 49 -8.03 -38.43 -4.23
C GLN A 49 -7.99 -39.74 -3.47
N HIS A 50 -6.99 -39.96 -2.61
CA HIS A 50 -6.93 -41.11 -1.69
C HIS A 50 -8.14 -41.19 -0.79
N GLN A 51 -8.49 -40.12 -0.12
CA GLN A 51 -9.63 -40.03 0.80
C GLN A 51 -10.98 -40.24 0.12
N LEU A 52 -11.07 -39.97 -1.19
CA LEU A 52 -12.29 -40.17 -1.99
C LEU A 52 -12.33 -41.50 -2.72
N GLY A 53 -11.36 -42.38 -2.45
CA GLY A 53 -11.38 -43.78 -2.84
C GLY A 53 -10.68 -44.11 -4.16
N LEU A 54 -9.88 -43.21 -4.72
CA LEU A 54 -8.98 -43.57 -5.82
C LEU A 54 -7.87 -44.52 -5.33
N PRO A 55 -7.27 -45.34 -6.20
CA PRO A 55 -6.23 -46.30 -5.84
C PRO A 55 -4.88 -45.64 -5.57
N ILE A 56 -4.85 -44.69 -4.66
CA ILE A 56 -3.67 -43.99 -4.15
C ILE A 56 -3.47 -44.47 -2.70
N THR A 57 -2.28 -44.84 -2.32
CA THR A 57 -2.02 -45.37 -0.97
C THR A 57 -1.60 -44.25 0.00
N GLY A 58 -1.87 -44.46 1.30
CA GLY A 58 -1.38 -43.55 2.34
C GLY A 58 0.13 -43.41 2.38
N GLU A 59 0.89 -44.47 2.01
CA GLU A 59 2.33 -44.43 1.90
C GLU A 59 2.80 -43.46 0.81
N GLN A 60 2.14 -43.47 -0.35
CA GLN A 60 2.45 -42.53 -1.44
C GLN A 60 2.26 -41.08 -1.00
N VAL A 61 1.13 -40.77 -0.33
CA VAL A 61 0.86 -39.44 0.22
C VAL A 61 1.89 -39.05 1.25
N SER A 62 2.22 -39.95 2.19
CA SER A 62 3.22 -39.66 3.24
C SER A 62 4.63 -39.43 2.66
N GLN A 63 4.99 -40.14 1.61
CA GLN A 63 6.27 -39.93 0.93
C GLN A 63 6.29 -38.56 0.22
N MET A 64 5.20 -38.14 -0.41
CA MET A 64 5.10 -36.78 -0.95
C MET A 64 5.23 -35.72 0.13
N GLU A 65 4.53 -35.88 1.27
CA GLU A 65 4.61 -34.94 2.40
C GLU A 65 6.05 -34.78 2.92
N ALA A 66 6.80 -35.88 3.03
CA ALA A 66 8.17 -35.86 3.53
C ALA A 66 9.16 -35.09 2.63
N HIS A 67 8.81 -34.89 1.36
CA HIS A 67 9.71 -34.33 0.34
C HIS A 67 9.18 -32.98 -0.25
N ILE A 68 8.38 -32.22 0.50
CA ILE A 68 7.85 -30.92 0.04
C ILE A 68 8.98 -29.89 -0.14
N THR A 69 9.96 -29.88 0.75
CA THR A 69 10.97 -28.80 0.85
C THR A 69 12.32 -29.12 0.22
N ASP A 70 12.63 -30.38 -0.02
CA ASP A 70 13.93 -30.83 -0.56
C ASP A 70 13.95 -30.86 -2.10
N ILE A 71 13.89 -29.67 -2.69
CA ILE A 71 13.83 -29.52 -4.15
C ILE A 71 15.21 -29.63 -4.77
N ASP A 72 15.37 -30.58 -5.71
CA ASP A 72 16.57 -30.71 -6.54
C ASP A 72 16.43 -29.77 -7.77
N TYR A 73 16.93 -28.55 -7.62
CA TYR A 73 16.88 -27.52 -8.67
C TYR A 73 17.73 -27.89 -9.90
N GLU A 74 18.86 -28.55 -9.70
CA GLU A 74 19.73 -28.96 -10.81
C GLU A 74 19.04 -30.00 -11.69
N GLU A 75 18.40 -30.98 -11.07
CA GLU A 75 17.66 -32.01 -11.78
C GLU A 75 16.43 -31.44 -12.48
N ALA A 76 15.68 -30.56 -11.82
CA ALA A 76 14.54 -29.86 -12.44
C ALA A 76 14.97 -29.06 -13.68
N ALA A 77 16.04 -28.25 -13.56
CA ALA A 77 16.56 -27.45 -14.66
C ALA A 77 17.11 -28.34 -15.79
N ARG A 78 17.82 -29.46 -15.43
CA ARG A 78 18.27 -30.42 -16.43
C ARG A 78 17.12 -31.03 -17.22
N ARG A 79 16.07 -31.42 -16.55
CA ARG A 79 14.87 -32.00 -17.17
C ARG A 79 14.13 -30.98 -18.02
N GLU A 80 13.96 -29.75 -17.54
CA GLU A 80 13.30 -28.68 -18.27
C GLU A 80 14.00 -28.37 -19.60
N ARG A 81 15.33 -28.34 -19.62
CA ARG A 81 16.08 -28.18 -20.89
C ARG A 81 15.76 -29.27 -21.90
N GLN A 82 15.42 -30.48 -21.46
CA GLN A 82 15.08 -31.62 -22.32
C GLN A 82 13.65 -31.53 -22.84
N VAL A 83 12.67 -31.29 -21.95
CA VAL A 83 11.25 -31.38 -22.27
C VAL A 83 10.60 -30.03 -22.58
N ARG A 84 11.30 -28.92 -22.32
CA ARG A 84 10.84 -27.55 -22.54
C ARG A 84 9.52 -27.23 -21.82
N HIS A 85 9.35 -27.78 -20.61
CA HIS A 85 8.16 -27.62 -19.80
C HIS A 85 8.50 -27.65 -18.31
N ASP A 86 8.37 -26.52 -17.63
CA ASP A 86 8.74 -26.33 -16.22
C ASP A 86 7.95 -27.25 -15.26
N VAL A 87 6.62 -27.24 -15.34
CA VAL A 87 5.78 -28.06 -14.45
C VAL A 87 6.12 -29.54 -14.58
N MET A 88 6.27 -30.06 -15.81
CA MET A 88 6.62 -31.47 -16.03
C MET A 88 8.05 -31.82 -15.57
N ALA A 89 8.97 -30.86 -15.61
CA ALA A 89 10.29 -31.02 -15.04
C ALA A 89 10.24 -31.17 -13.50
N HIS A 90 9.41 -30.37 -12.85
CA HIS A 90 9.21 -30.45 -11.40
C HIS A 90 8.42 -31.70 -10.98
N VAL A 91 7.43 -32.15 -11.76
CA VAL A 91 6.77 -33.47 -11.55
C VAL A 91 7.79 -34.60 -11.55
N TYR A 92 8.70 -34.58 -12.54
CA TYR A 92 9.77 -35.58 -12.65
C TYR A 92 10.73 -35.52 -11.45
N ALA A 93 11.22 -34.34 -11.10
CA ALA A 93 12.12 -34.17 -9.96
C ALA A 93 11.46 -34.57 -8.63
N TYR A 94 10.16 -34.27 -8.47
CA TYR A 94 9.41 -34.71 -7.30
C TYR A 94 9.20 -36.23 -7.26
N GLY A 95 8.93 -36.86 -8.41
CA GLY A 95 8.84 -38.30 -8.50
C GLY A 95 10.17 -39.03 -8.20
N LYS A 96 11.32 -38.39 -8.41
CA LYS A 96 12.61 -38.90 -7.98
C LYS A 96 12.79 -38.84 -6.46
N ALA A 97 12.34 -37.76 -5.82
CA ALA A 97 12.36 -37.61 -4.37
C ALA A 97 11.33 -38.54 -3.68
N ALA A 98 10.19 -38.78 -4.32
CA ALA A 98 9.09 -39.61 -3.82
C ALA A 98 8.79 -40.78 -4.79
N PRO A 99 9.66 -41.79 -4.92
CA PRO A 99 9.57 -42.83 -5.96
C PRO A 99 8.27 -43.66 -5.92
N SER A 100 7.72 -43.95 -4.74
CA SER A 100 6.46 -44.70 -4.63
C SER A 100 5.27 -43.92 -5.20
N ALA A 101 5.34 -42.59 -5.16
CA ALA A 101 4.31 -41.69 -5.63
C ALA A 101 4.52 -41.20 -7.08
N ALA A 102 5.64 -41.53 -7.74
CA ALA A 102 6.00 -40.97 -9.05
C ALA A 102 4.89 -41.14 -10.11
N GLY A 103 4.13 -42.21 -10.06
CA GLY A 103 3.03 -42.50 -11.00
C GLY A 103 1.72 -41.79 -10.73
N ILE A 104 1.57 -41.15 -9.57
CA ILE A 104 0.32 -40.48 -9.17
C ILE A 104 0.45 -38.96 -9.00
N ILE A 105 1.68 -38.43 -9.02
CA ILE A 105 1.89 -37.00 -9.00
C ILE A 105 1.22 -36.35 -10.23
N HIS A 106 0.40 -35.33 -9.99
CA HIS A 106 -0.30 -34.60 -11.07
C HIS A 106 -1.45 -35.38 -11.75
N LEU A 107 -1.97 -36.44 -11.09
CA LEU A 107 -3.02 -37.29 -11.68
C LEU A 107 -4.31 -36.52 -11.96
N GLY A 108 -4.73 -36.50 -13.24
CA GLY A 108 -5.91 -35.77 -13.72
C GLY A 108 -5.74 -34.25 -13.86
N ALA A 109 -4.63 -33.69 -13.36
CA ALA A 109 -4.41 -32.25 -13.37
C ALA A 109 -3.75 -31.75 -14.66
N THR A 110 -3.78 -30.45 -14.86
CA THR A 110 -3.01 -29.72 -15.86
C THR A 110 -2.06 -28.73 -15.16
N SER A 111 -1.12 -28.15 -15.92
CA SER A 111 -0.12 -27.24 -15.36
C SER A 111 -0.73 -26.09 -14.55
N CYS A 112 -1.87 -25.54 -14.98
CA CYS A 112 -2.53 -24.44 -14.28
C CYS A 112 -3.10 -24.83 -12.91
N TYR A 113 -3.28 -26.12 -12.62
CA TYR A 113 -3.61 -26.55 -11.28
C TYR A 113 -2.58 -26.09 -10.25
N VAL A 114 -1.29 -26.24 -10.54
CA VAL A 114 -0.25 -25.79 -9.60
C VAL A 114 0.15 -24.34 -9.82
N THR A 115 0.29 -23.87 -11.07
CA THR A 115 0.76 -22.50 -11.33
C THR A 115 -0.26 -21.48 -10.84
N ASP A 116 -1.52 -21.63 -11.21
CA ASP A 116 -2.56 -20.65 -10.92
C ASP A 116 -3.02 -20.69 -9.45
N ASN A 117 -3.20 -21.91 -8.89
CA ASN A 117 -3.55 -22.01 -7.47
C ASN A 117 -2.41 -21.54 -6.57
N ALA A 118 -1.14 -21.81 -6.93
CA ALA A 118 0.01 -21.26 -6.19
C ALA A 118 0.04 -19.73 -6.24
N ASP A 119 -0.17 -19.14 -7.43
CA ASP A 119 -0.26 -17.68 -7.55
C ASP A 119 -1.32 -17.09 -6.62
N LEU A 120 -2.53 -17.68 -6.60
CA LEU A 120 -3.62 -17.22 -5.72
C LEU A 120 -3.27 -17.32 -4.22
N ILE A 121 -2.57 -18.39 -3.82
CA ILE A 121 -2.08 -18.56 -2.43
C ILE A 121 -1.07 -17.45 -2.10
N LEU A 122 -0.06 -17.26 -2.95
CA LEU A 122 1.00 -16.26 -2.73
C LEU A 122 0.44 -14.84 -2.74
N TYR A 123 -0.50 -14.55 -3.64
CA TYR A 123 -1.15 -13.22 -3.70
C TYR A 123 -1.99 -12.95 -2.45
N ARG A 124 -2.77 -13.92 -1.98
CA ARG A 124 -3.53 -13.77 -0.73
C ARG A 124 -2.59 -13.48 0.45
N ASP A 125 -1.51 -14.25 0.57
CA ASP A 125 -0.57 -14.11 1.68
C ASP A 125 0.19 -12.77 1.59
N GLY A 126 0.53 -12.33 0.37
CA GLY A 126 1.11 -11.00 0.11
C GLY A 126 0.14 -9.87 0.47
N LEU A 127 -1.13 -9.96 0.05
CA LEU A 127 -2.15 -8.97 0.39
C LEU A 127 -2.38 -8.89 1.91
N ALA A 128 -2.47 -10.04 2.60
CA ALA A 128 -2.61 -10.09 4.05
C ALA A 128 -1.42 -9.43 4.76
N TYR A 129 -0.21 -9.67 4.28
CA TYR A 129 0.99 -9.02 4.81
C TYR A 129 0.96 -7.49 4.57
N LEU A 130 0.64 -7.04 3.36
CA LEU A 130 0.52 -5.60 3.05
C LEU A 130 -0.57 -4.92 3.90
N ARG A 131 -1.66 -5.63 4.20
CA ARG A 131 -2.68 -5.14 5.13
C ARG A 131 -2.09 -4.81 6.51
N THR A 132 -1.24 -5.68 7.05
CA THR A 132 -0.60 -5.42 8.35
C THR A 132 0.32 -4.21 8.30
N GLN A 133 1.05 -4.04 7.18
CA GLN A 133 1.92 -2.89 6.95
C GLN A 133 1.12 -1.57 6.86
N LEU A 134 -0.01 -1.61 6.16
CA LEU A 134 -0.90 -0.45 6.01
C LEU A 134 -1.53 -0.05 7.35
N LEU A 135 -1.94 -1.02 8.17
CA LEU A 135 -2.44 -0.76 9.52
C LEU A 135 -1.38 -0.12 10.41
N ALA A 136 -0.10 -0.49 10.28
CA ALA A 136 0.99 0.15 11.01
C ALA A 136 1.15 1.64 10.61
N VAL A 137 1.07 1.96 9.32
CA VAL A 137 1.05 3.37 8.85
C VAL A 137 -0.10 4.15 9.47
N LEU A 138 -1.31 3.57 9.47
CA LEU A 138 -2.49 4.19 10.09
C LEU A 138 -2.33 4.39 11.60
N GLY A 139 -1.74 3.42 12.30
CA GLY A 139 -1.46 3.52 13.73
C GLY A 139 -0.49 4.67 14.06
N ASN A 140 0.59 4.80 13.29
CA ASN A 140 1.55 5.90 13.44
C ASN A 140 0.89 7.26 13.17
N LEU A 141 0.12 7.37 12.09
CA LEU A 141 -0.61 8.59 11.73
C LEU A 141 -1.69 8.94 12.77
N ALA A 142 -2.37 7.95 13.36
CA ALA A 142 -3.35 8.17 14.41
C ALA A 142 -2.72 8.80 15.66
N ALA A 143 -1.61 8.24 16.11
CA ALA A 143 -0.85 8.82 17.24
C ALA A 143 -0.37 10.24 16.94
N PHE A 144 0.11 10.49 15.72
CA PHE A 144 0.51 11.82 15.27
C PHE A 144 -0.69 12.78 15.24
N ALA A 145 -1.83 12.37 14.65
CA ALA A 145 -3.04 13.18 14.55
C ALA A 145 -3.60 13.54 15.93
N GLU A 146 -3.61 12.61 16.86
CA GLU A 146 -4.05 12.83 18.25
C GLU A 146 -3.16 13.86 18.95
N LYS A 147 -1.84 13.67 18.89
CA LYS A 147 -0.85 14.58 19.50
C LYS A 147 -1.04 16.02 19.04
N TYR A 148 -1.27 16.23 17.76
CA TYR A 148 -1.37 17.57 17.16
C TYR A 148 -2.81 17.98 16.80
N ALA A 149 -3.81 17.36 17.42
CA ALA A 149 -5.23 17.61 17.12
C ALA A 149 -5.64 19.07 17.30
N ALA A 150 -5.03 19.77 18.25
CA ALA A 150 -5.33 21.17 18.57
C ALA A 150 -4.23 22.15 18.15
N THR A 151 -3.16 21.71 17.49
CA THR A 151 -2.05 22.58 17.06
C THR A 151 -2.43 23.34 15.78
N PRO A 152 -2.67 24.68 15.85
CA PRO A 152 -3.05 25.46 14.69
C PRO A 152 -1.94 25.50 13.63
N THR A 153 -2.31 25.48 12.37
CA THR A 153 -1.41 25.66 11.23
C THR A 153 -2.13 26.37 10.11
N LEU A 154 -1.37 27.03 9.23
CA LEU A 154 -1.93 27.65 8.06
C LEU A 154 -2.50 26.57 7.11
N GLY A 155 -3.76 26.73 6.70
CA GLY A 155 -4.36 25.93 5.65
C GLY A 155 -4.01 26.48 4.27
N TYR A 156 -4.00 25.61 3.26
CA TYR A 156 -3.71 26.00 1.88
C TYR A 156 -4.82 25.48 0.96
N THR A 157 -5.31 26.36 0.09
CA THR A 157 -6.12 25.99 -1.07
C THR A 157 -5.47 26.57 -2.31
N HIS A 158 -5.42 25.80 -3.40
CA HIS A 158 -4.66 26.19 -4.60
C HIS A 158 -3.19 26.54 -4.30
N TYR A 159 -2.65 25.93 -3.25
CA TYR A 159 -1.32 26.22 -2.68
C TYR A 159 -1.13 27.70 -2.27
N GLN A 160 -2.24 28.38 -1.95
CA GLN A 160 -2.24 29.74 -1.40
C GLN A 160 -2.71 29.71 0.05
N PRO A 161 -2.21 30.64 0.90
CA PRO A 161 -2.66 30.79 2.28
C PRO A 161 -4.18 30.92 2.36
N ALA A 162 -4.77 30.14 3.24
CA ALA A 162 -6.21 30.08 3.47
C ALA A 162 -6.49 29.99 4.97
N GLN A 163 -7.73 29.72 5.35
CA GLN A 163 -8.11 29.65 6.76
C GLN A 163 -7.28 28.60 7.53
N PRO A 164 -7.02 28.85 8.83
CA PRO A 164 -6.30 27.91 9.68
C PRO A 164 -6.99 26.55 9.80
N VAL A 165 -6.16 25.53 9.91
CA VAL A 165 -6.56 24.18 10.28
C VAL A 165 -5.68 23.73 11.45
N THR A 166 -5.71 22.45 11.82
CA THR A 166 -4.70 21.89 12.75
C THR A 166 -3.80 20.89 12.04
N VAL A 167 -2.59 20.72 12.57
CA VAL A 167 -1.62 19.72 12.07
C VAL A 167 -2.23 18.32 12.13
N GLY A 168 -2.90 17.98 13.23
CA GLY A 168 -3.58 16.70 13.39
C GLY A 168 -4.71 16.51 12.39
N LYS A 169 -5.51 17.55 12.14
CA LYS A 169 -6.59 17.48 11.14
C LYS A 169 -6.03 17.24 9.72
N ARG A 170 -4.89 17.81 9.37
CA ARG A 170 -4.22 17.53 8.10
C ARG A 170 -3.81 16.07 7.99
N ALA A 171 -3.26 15.48 9.06
CA ALA A 171 -2.91 14.06 9.07
C ALA A 171 -4.11 13.13 8.87
N THR A 172 -5.30 13.49 9.39
CA THR A 172 -6.51 12.70 9.15
C THR A 172 -6.95 12.69 7.68
N LEU A 173 -6.53 13.66 6.86
CA LEU A 173 -6.80 13.62 5.41
C LEU A 173 -5.97 12.54 4.72
N TRP A 174 -4.72 12.33 5.14
CA TRP A 174 -3.91 11.22 4.65
C TRP A 174 -4.45 9.87 5.13
N MET A 175 -4.86 9.80 6.40
CA MET A 175 -5.46 8.59 6.98
C MET A 175 -6.74 8.19 6.23
N GLN A 176 -7.55 9.14 5.80
CA GLN A 176 -8.80 8.89 5.07
C GLN A 176 -8.54 8.11 3.78
N ASP A 177 -7.48 8.45 3.04
CA ASP A 177 -7.11 7.73 1.82
C ASP A 177 -6.63 6.31 2.13
N PHE A 178 -5.74 6.14 3.11
CA PHE A 178 -5.28 4.81 3.53
C PHE A 178 -6.39 3.92 4.11
N LEU A 179 -7.42 4.51 4.73
CA LEU A 179 -8.60 3.74 5.18
C LEU A 179 -9.40 3.18 4.00
N ALA A 180 -9.58 3.96 2.94
CA ALA A 180 -10.22 3.47 1.72
C ALA A 180 -9.41 2.33 1.09
N ASP A 181 -8.07 2.40 1.13
CA ASP A 181 -7.20 1.31 0.68
C ASP A 181 -7.36 0.03 1.52
N VAL A 182 -7.52 0.15 2.85
CA VAL A 182 -7.79 -1.00 3.72
C VAL A 182 -9.14 -1.64 3.37
N GLU A 183 -10.19 -0.84 3.17
CA GLU A 183 -11.52 -1.33 2.80
C GLU A 183 -11.48 -2.10 1.48
N GLU A 184 -10.80 -1.59 0.47
CA GLU A 184 -10.65 -2.26 -0.83
C GLU A 184 -9.84 -3.55 -0.70
N LEU A 185 -8.76 -3.54 0.10
CA LEU A 185 -7.91 -4.71 0.34
C LEU A 185 -8.68 -5.79 1.12
N ASP A 186 -9.45 -5.43 2.14
CA ASP A 186 -10.29 -6.36 2.90
C ASP A 186 -11.39 -6.96 2.02
N HIS A 187 -12.01 -6.15 1.16
CA HIS A 187 -12.97 -6.64 0.17
C HIS A 187 -12.31 -7.63 -0.80
N LEU A 188 -11.13 -7.31 -1.30
CA LEU A 188 -10.40 -8.20 -2.21
C LEU A 188 -10.05 -9.53 -1.53
N LEU A 189 -9.50 -9.53 -0.32
CA LEU A 189 -9.19 -10.72 0.46
C LEU A 189 -10.44 -11.58 0.72
N SER A 190 -11.58 -10.97 1.05
CA SER A 190 -12.83 -11.67 1.34
C SER A 190 -13.48 -12.30 0.10
N THR A 191 -13.18 -11.80 -1.09
CA THR A 191 -13.76 -12.26 -2.36
C THR A 191 -12.83 -13.11 -3.20
N LEU A 192 -11.57 -13.29 -2.76
CA LEU A 192 -10.62 -14.12 -3.48
C LEU A 192 -11.03 -15.60 -3.40
N ARG A 193 -11.04 -16.26 -4.56
CA ARG A 193 -11.43 -17.66 -4.69
C ARG A 193 -10.28 -18.50 -5.22
N PHE A 194 -10.33 -19.77 -4.94
CA PHE A 194 -9.39 -20.76 -5.46
C PHE A 194 -9.77 -21.17 -6.88
N LEU A 195 -8.81 -21.56 -7.73
CA LEU A 195 -9.13 -22.08 -9.06
C LEU A 195 -9.74 -23.49 -8.93
N GLY A 196 -9.12 -24.36 -8.16
CA GLY A 196 -9.47 -25.76 -8.06
C GLY A 196 -8.83 -26.61 -9.17
N CYS A 197 -9.37 -27.82 -9.34
CA CYS A 197 -8.92 -28.82 -10.31
C CYS A 197 -9.80 -28.77 -11.56
N ARG A 198 -9.52 -27.87 -12.50
CA ARG A 198 -10.41 -27.58 -13.65
C ARG A 198 -10.13 -28.39 -14.91
N GLY A 199 -8.92 -28.95 -15.02
CA GLY A 199 -8.51 -29.65 -16.23
C GLY A 199 -8.16 -28.71 -17.38
N THR A 200 -8.02 -29.26 -18.58
CA THR A 200 -7.44 -28.59 -19.75
C THR A 200 -8.28 -27.41 -20.25
N THR A 201 -9.58 -27.49 -20.19
CA THR A 201 -10.54 -26.50 -20.70
C THR A 201 -11.60 -26.08 -19.66
N GLY A 202 -11.41 -26.45 -18.41
CA GLY A 202 -12.36 -26.13 -17.34
C GLY A 202 -13.53 -27.09 -17.20
N THR A 203 -13.51 -28.20 -17.93
CA THR A 203 -14.63 -29.18 -17.96
C THR A 203 -14.51 -30.26 -16.90
N GLU A 204 -13.38 -30.36 -16.20
CA GLU A 204 -13.09 -31.42 -15.22
C GLU A 204 -13.19 -32.85 -15.76
N ALA A 205 -13.16 -33.02 -17.11
CA ALA A 205 -13.39 -34.28 -17.78
C ALA A 205 -12.50 -35.43 -17.29
N SER A 206 -11.20 -35.16 -17.03
CA SER A 206 -10.28 -36.18 -16.50
C SER A 206 -10.69 -36.65 -15.09
N PHE A 207 -11.25 -35.77 -14.27
CA PHE A 207 -11.73 -36.12 -12.94
C PHE A 207 -13.08 -36.84 -13.01
N MET A 208 -13.94 -36.47 -13.96
CA MET A 208 -15.17 -37.25 -14.25
C MET A 208 -14.86 -38.70 -14.61
N GLU A 209 -13.80 -38.91 -15.42
CA GLU A 209 -13.35 -40.27 -15.74
C GLU A 209 -12.76 -41.00 -14.52
N LEU A 210 -11.89 -40.33 -13.74
CA LEU A 210 -11.28 -40.92 -12.54
C LEU A 210 -12.28 -41.33 -11.46
N PHE A 211 -13.37 -40.60 -11.33
CA PHE A 211 -14.43 -40.87 -10.34
C PHE A 211 -15.68 -41.54 -10.91
N ASP A 212 -15.57 -42.15 -12.11
CA ASP A 212 -16.67 -42.86 -12.75
C ASP A 212 -17.97 -42.03 -12.89
N GLY A 213 -17.85 -40.75 -13.15
CA GLY A 213 -18.96 -39.82 -13.31
C GLY A 213 -19.54 -39.25 -12.00
N ASP A 214 -18.91 -39.48 -10.87
CA ASP A 214 -19.37 -38.99 -9.56
C ASP A 214 -18.99 -37.51 -9.35
N GLU A 215 -19.91 -36.58 -9.71
CA GLU A 215 -19.76 -35.15 -9.58
C GLU A 215 -19.58 -34.70 -8.12
N GLU A 216 -20.26 -35.38 -7.16
CA GLU A 216 -20.16 -34.98 -5.76
C GLU A 216 -18.75 -35.21 -5.19
N LYS A 217 -18.04 -36.23 -5.64
CA LYS A 217 -16.64 -36.47 -5.28
C LYS A 217 -15.72 -35.43 -5.86
N ILE A 218 -15.98 -34.92 -7.07
CA ILE A 218 -15.17 -33.85 -7.69
C ILE A 218 -15.35 -32.54 -6.91
N ASP A 219 -16.58 -32.18 -6.58
CA ASP A 219 -16.89 -31.02 -5.76
C ASP A 219 -16.23 -31.11 -4.39
N GLU A 220 -16.34 -32.27 -3.72
CA GLU A 220 -15.73 -32.52 -2.42
C GLU A 220 -14.19 -32.48 -2.50
N MET A 221 -13.57 -33.00 -3.55
CA MET A 221 -12.13 -32.90 -3.80
C MET A 221 -11.69 -31.44 -3.88
N ASN A 222 -12.37 -30.63 -4.70
CA ASN A 222 -12.08 -29.20 -4.85
C ASN A 222 -12.26 -28.44 -3.53
N ARG A 223 -13.32 -28.74 -2.78
CA ARG A 223 -13.61 -28.13 -1.49
C ARG A 223 -12.53 -28.45 -0.45
N ARG A 224 -12.08 -29.72 -0.35
CA ARG A 224 -11.01 -30.12 0.58
C ARG A 224 -9.70 -29.44 0.26
N ILE A 225 -9.30 -29.42 -1.01
CA ILE A 225 -8.05 -28.76 -1.41
C ILE A 225 -8.13 -27.25 -1.13
N ALA A 226 -9.20 -26.57 -1.53
CA ALA A 226 -9.37 -25.16 -1.25
C ALA A 226 -9.30 -24.82 0.24
N ALA A 227 -9.99 -25.60 1.07
CA ALA A 227 -10.02 -25.43 2.53
C ALA A 227 -8.63 -25.64 3.16
N GLU A 228 -7.83 -26.60 2.68
CA GLU A 228 -6.46 -26.85 3.15
C GLU A 228 -5.56 -25.61 2.95
N PHE A 229 -5.80 -24.86 1.88
CA PHE A 229 -5.08 -23.62 1.61
C PHE A 229 -5.80 -22.36 2.12
N GLY A 230 -6.86 -22.49 2.92
CA GLY A 230 -7.55 -21.39 3.57
C GLY A 230 -8.46 -20.57 2.64
N PHE A 231 -8.92 -21.16 1.53
CA PHE A 231 -9.96 -20.57 0.69
C PHE A 231 -11.32 -21.15 1.02
N SER A 232 -12.33 -20.29 1.11
CA SER A 232 -13.70 -20.69 1.42
C SER A 232 -14.40 -21.35 0.23
N ASP A 233 -13.95 -21.05 -0.99
CA ASP A 233 -14.65 -21.49 -2.20
C ASP A 233 -13.72 -21.48 -3.43
N CYS A 234 -14.12 -22.21 -4.47
CA CYS A 234 -13.52 -22.15 -5.79
C CYS A 234 -14.34 -21.26 -6.71
N PHE A 235 -13.72 -20.79 -7.82
CA PHE A 235 -14.50 -20.17 -8.89
C PHE A 235 -15.53 -21.17 -9.44
N PRO A 236 -16.81 -20.80 -9.60
CA PRO A 236 -17.83 -21.74 -10.04
C PRO A 236 -17.63 -22.20 -11.51
N VAL A 237 -17.07 -21.34 -12.34
CA VAL A 237 -16.75 -21.62 -13.75
C VAL A 237 -15.41 -20.98 -14.10
N CYS A 238 -14.56 -21.76 -14.73
CA CYS A 238 -13.27 -21.30 -15.29
C CYS A 238 -12.98 -22.00 -16.62
N GLY A 239 -12.07 -21.43 -17.41
CA GLY A 239 -11.34 -22.18 -18.41
C GLY A 239 -10.22 -23.00 -17.76
N GLN A 240 -9.06 -23.07 -18.39
CA GLN A 240 -7.88 -23.70 -17.77
C GLN A 240 -7.31 -22.90 -16.60
N THR A 241 -7.51 -21.57 -16.61
CA THR A 241 -6.98 -20.60 -15.64
C THR A 241 -8.10 -19.94 -14.85
N TYR A 242 -7.76 -19.34 -13.70
CA TYR A 242 -8.68 -18.39 -13.09
C TYR A 242 -8.84 -17.11 -13.94
N PRO A 243 -9.96 -16.37 -13.83
CA PRO A 243 -10.15 -15.15 -14.60
C PRO A 243 -9.06 -14.12 -14.31
N ARG A 244 -8.27 -13.74 -15.34
CA ARG A 244 -7.16 -12.75 -15.20
C ARG A 244 -7.63 -11.37 -14.73
N LYS A 245 -8.92 -11.13 -14.68
CA LYS A 245 -9.54 -9.99 -14.03
C LYS A 245 -9.16 -9.89 -12.53
N VAL A 246 -8.82 -11.00 -11.89
CA VAL A 246 -8.33 -11.04 -10.51
C VAL A 246 -7.00 -10.29 -10.39
N ASP A 247 -6.05 -10.55 -11.29
CA ASP A 247 -4.75 -9.85 -11.31
C ASP A 247 -4.94 -8.35 -11.48
N SER A 248 -5.86 -7.94 -12.37
CA SER A 248 -6.21 -6.54 -12.57
C SER A 248 -6.77 -5.88 -11.29
N ARG A 249 -7.59 -6.59 -10.52
CA ARG A 249 -8.09 -6.10 -9.24
C ARG A 249 -6.97 -6.00 -8.20
N ILE A 250 -6.08 -6.99 -8.14
CA ILE A 250 -4.94 -7.00 -7.21
C ILE A 250 -4.03 -5.81 -7.49
N LEU A 251 -3.50 -5.68 -8.70
CA LEU A 251 -2.60 -4.57 -9.04
C LEU A 251 -3.31 -3.21 -8.97
N GLY A 252 -4.61 -3.15 -9.24
CA GLY A 252 -5.44 -1.95 -9.02
C GLY A 252 -5.48 -1.53 -7.56
N CYS A 253 -5.69 -2.47 -6.64
CA CYS A 253 -5.65 -2.23 -5.19
C CYS A 253 -4.26 -1.74 -4.74
N LEU A 254 -3.18 -2.40 -5.18
CA LEU A 254 -1.81 -1.98 -4.88
C LEU A 254 -1.50 -0.57 -5.42
N SER A 255 -2.01 -0.25 -6.62
CA SER A 255 -1.93 1.10 -7.20
C SER A 255 -2.68 2.14 -6.36
N GLY A 256 -3.81 1.80 -5.74
CA GLY A 256 -4.53 2.64 -4.79
C GLY A 256 -3.64 3.04 -3.61
N ILE A 257 -3.02 2.06 -2.96
CA ILE A 257 -2.06 2.28 -1.86
C ILE A 257 -0.92 3.23 -2.30
N ALA A 258 -0.40 3.04 -3.52
CA ALA A 258 0.65 3.90 -4.05
C ALA A 258 0.17 5.36 -4.24
N GLN A 259 -1.08 5.58 -4.64
CA GLN A 259 -1.67 6.92 -4.78
C GLN A 259 -1.78 7.63 -3.44
N SER A 260 -2.28 6.95 -2.40
CA SER A 260 -2.38 7.48 -1.04
C SER A 260 -1.00 7.83 -0.46
N ALA A 261 -0.03 6.94 -0.62
CA ALA A 261 1.36 7.15 -0.20
C ALA A 261 2.01 8.34 -0.93
N TYR A 262 1.81 8.43 -2.25
CA TYR A 262 2.33 9.53 -3.06
C TYR A 262 1.78 10.87 -2.60
N ARG A 263 0.46 10.97 -2.37
CA ARG A 263 -0.20 12.18 -1.88
C ARG A 263 0.39 12.64 -0.54
N MET A 264 0.44 11.75 0.45
CA MET A 264 1.02 12.04 1.77
C MET A 264 2.47 12.52 1.65
N ALA A 265 3.30 11.79 0.89
CA ALA A 265 4.71 12.13 0.73
C ALA A 265 4.92 13.48 0.03
N ASN A 266 4.08 13.85 -0.94
CA ASN A 266 4.13 15.17 -1.56
C ASN A 266 3.79 16.29 -0.58
N ASP A 267 2.73 16.14 0.22
CA ASP A 267 2.37 17.13 1.24
C ASP A 267 3.52 17.32 2.25
N ILE A 268 4.15 16.23 2.70
CA ILE A 268 5.31 16.30 3.61
C ILE A 268 6.48 17.03 2.96
N ARG A 269 6.79 16.76 1.68
CA ARG A 269 7.87 17.46 0.95
C ARG A 269 7.64 18.96 0.85
N LEU A 270 6.40 19.39 0.56
CA LEU A 270 6.01 20.80 0.52
C LEU A 270 6.12 21.46 1.91
N LEU A 271 5.65 20.78 2.95
CA LEU A 271 5.73 21.27 4.32
C LEU A 271 7.17 21.29 4.86
N GLN A 272 8.03 20.39 4.40
CA GLN A 272 9.47 20.41 4.72
C GLN A 272 10.18 21.57 4.02
N HIS A 273 9.81 21.91 2.78
CA HIS A 273 10.28 23.14 2.12
C HIS A 273 9.97 24.39 2.96
N ASP A 274 8.75 24.46 3.52
CA ASP A 274 8.31 25.54 4.39
C ASP A 274 8.85 25.39 5.84
N ARG A 275 9.66 24.38 6.12
CA ARG A 275 10.25 24.09 7.45
C ARG A 275 9.23 23.81 8.52
N GLN A 276 8.00 23.43 8.19
CA GLN A 276 6.91 23.13 9.11
C GLN A 276 6.94 21.69 9.62
N LEU A 277 7.23 20.75 8.72
CA LEU A 277 7.38 19.31 9.00
C LEU A 277 8.73 18.83 8.48
N GLU A 278 9.25 17.77 9.10
CA GLU A 278 10.44 17.07 8.63
C GLU A 278 10.25 15.56 8.74
N GLU A 279 10.65 14.82 7.69
CA GLU A 279 10.80 13.37 7.80
C GLU A 279 11.93 13.01 8.77
N PRO A 280 11.99 11.78 9.32
CA PRO A 280 13.05 11.38 10.22
C PRO A 280 14.42 11.47 9.53
N PHE A 281 15.42 11.93 10.28
CA PHE A 281 16.80 12.07 9.85
C PHE A 281 17.72 11.48 10.91
N GLU A 282 18.55 10.53 10.53
CA GLU A 282 19.49 9.84 11.44
C GLU A 282 20.74 10.68 11.70
N GLU A 283 21.38 10.48 12.85
CA GLU A 283 22.54 11.30 13.25
C GLU A 283 23.70 11.20 12.24
N GLU A 284 23.95 10.02 11.71
CA GLU A 284 25.03 9.79 10.74
C GLU A 284 24.58 9.95 9.28
N GLN A 285 23.31 10.26 9.04
CA GLN A 285 22.79 10.40 7.68
C GLN A 285 23.35 11.64 6.98
N ILE A 286 23.90 11.45 5.78
CA ILE A 286 24.36 12.56 4.93
C ILE A 286 23.21 12.99 4.01
N GLY A 287 22.69 14.19 4.24
CA GLY A 287 21.61 14.75 3.43
C GLY A 287 22.08 15.37 2.10
N SER A 288 23.35 15.74 2.01
CA SER A 288 23.94 16.34 0.81
C SER A 288 25.46 16.19 0.82
N SER A 289 26.04 15.78 -0.30
CA SER A 289 27.50 15.67 -0.46
C SER A 289 28.23 17.02 -0.49
N ALA A 290 27.50 18.11 -0.80
CA ALA A 290 28.09 19.44 -0.98
C ALA A 290 27.72 20.43 0.14
N MET A 291 26.56 20.24 0.79
CA MET A 291 26.02 21.16 1.79
C MET A 291 25.61 20.39 3.04
N ALA A 292 26.48 20.33 4.04
CA ALA A 292 26.33 19.50 5.23
C ALA A 292 25.06 19.76 6.06
N TYR A 293 24.53 21.02 6.03
CA TYR A 293 23.32 21.39 6.77
C TYR A 293 22.02 20.93 6.07
N LYS A 294 22.09 20.51 4.80
CA LYS A 294 20.91 20.27 3.97
C LYS A 294 20.27 18.93 4.30
N ARG A 295 19.04 18.97 4.76
CA ARG A 295 18.21 17.79 5.01
C ARG A 295 17.17 17.63 3.91
N ASN A 296 17.47 16.74 2.96
CA ASN A 296 16.55 16.47 1.86
C ASN A 296 15.46 15.47 2.31
N PRO A 297 14.20 15.60 1.84
CA PRO A 297 13.14 14.64 2.10
C PRO A 297 13.29 13.38 1.24
N MET A 298 14.43 12.68 1.38
CA MET A 298 14.83 11.58 0.48
C MET A 298 13.90 10.36 0.59
N ARG A 299 13.33 10.11 1.76
CA ARG A 299 12.38 9.01 1.97
C ARG A 299 11.06 9.31 1.28
N CYS A 300 10.53 10.52 1.44
CA CYS A 300 9.32 10.97 0.72
C CYS A 300 9.54 11.04 -0.80
N GLU A 301 10.72 11.46 -1.27
CA GLU A 301 11.07 11.43 -2.69
C GLU A 301 11.09 9.99 -3.24
N ARG A 302 11.59 9.04 -2.47
CA ARG A 302 11.61 7.61 -2.80
C ARG A 302 10.22 7.01 -2.81
N ILE A 303 9.36 7.33 -1.82
CA ILE A 303 7.94 6.97 -1.84
C ILE A 303 7.30 7.43 -3.14
N CYS A 304 7.47 8.70 -3.50
CA CYS A 304 6.92 9.26 -4.73
C CYS A 304 7.43 8.54 -6.00
N SER A 305 8.70 8.20 -6.05
CA SER A 305 9.29 7.54 -7.23
C SER A 305 8.84 6.09 -7.39
N LEU A 306 8.83 5.32 -6.31
CA LEU A 306 8.35 3.94 -6.31
C LEU A 306 6.84 3.86 -6.57
N SER A 307 6.06 4.78 -6.00
CA SER A 307 4.62 4.86 -6.27
C SER A 307 4.32 5.07 -7.76
N ARG A 308 5.09 5.91 -8.47
CA ARG A 308 4.93 6.07 -9.93
C ARG A 308 5.22 4.78 -10.69
N TYR A 309 6.27 4.05 -10.28
CA TYR A 309 6.58 2.75 -10.86
C TYR A 309 5.41 1.78 -10.70
N LEU A 310 4.89 1.65 -9.47
CA LEU A 310 3.78 0.75 -9.17
C LEU A 310 2.50 1.11 -9.93
N MET A 311 2.16 2.41 -10.01
CA MET A 311 0.99 2.87 -10.79
C MET A 311 1.13 2.54 -12.28
N ALA A 312 2.34 2.66 -12.84
CA ALA A 312 2.61 2.29 -14.23
C ALA A 312 2.58 0.77 -14.43
N ASP A 313 3.17 -0.01 -13.52
CA ASP A 313 3.16 -1.47 -13.56
C ASP A 313 1.74 -2.04 -13.48
N ALA A 314 0.87 -1.43 -12.69
CA ALA A 314 -0.52 -1.84 -12.54
C ALA A 314 -1.32 -1.85 -13.86
N MET A 315 -0.86 -1.14 -14.88
CA MET A 315 -1.49 -1.15 -16.22
C MET A 315 -1.29 -2.47 -16.98
N ASN A 316 -0.30 -3.29 -16.61
CA ASN A 316 -0.06 -4.58 -17.23
C ASN A 316 -1.26 -5.53 -17.09
N ALA A 317 -1.81 -5.65 -15.88
CA ALA A 317 -2.85 -6.63 -15.58
C ALA A 317 -4.18 -6.39 -16.33
N PRO A 318 -4.75 -5.18 -16.43
CA PRO A 318 -5.95 -4.96 -17.24
C PRO A 318 -5.71 -5.19 -18.74
N MET A 319 -4.53 -4.88 -19.27
CA MET A 319 -4.19 -5.19 -20.66
C MET A 319 -4.15 -6.71 -20.87
N THR A 320 -3.45 -7.45 -20.00
CA THR A 320 -3.37 -8.91 -20.04
C THR A 320 -4.75 -9.56 -19.92
N ALA A 321 -5.58 -9.08 -18.98
CA ALA A 321 -6.94 -9.59 -18.80
C ALA A 321 -7.82 -9.40 -20.05
N SER A 322 -7.57 -8.34 -20.82
CA SER A 322 -8.36 -8.00 -22.02
C SER A 322 -8.05 -8.87 -23.25
N VAL A 323 -6.91 -9.56 -23.26
CA VAL A 323 -6.45 -10.37 -24.42
C VAL A 323 -6.46 -11.88 -24.12
N GLN A 324 -7.19 -12.32 -23.11
CA GLN A 324 -7.37 -13.75 -22.86
C GLN A 324 -8.32 -14.36 -23.90
N TRP A 325 -7.85 -15.40 -24.60
CA TRP A 325 -8.59 -16.04 -25.69
C TRP A 325 -9.16 -17.38 -25.25
N LEU A 326 -10.47 -17.53 -25.44
CA LEU A 326 -11.21 -18.77 -25.20
C LEU A 326 -10.85 -19.35 -23.82
N GLU A 327 -10.54 -20.64 -23.72
CA GLU A 327 -10.28 -21.34 -22.45
C GLU A 327 -8.83 -21.17 -21.96
N ARG A 328 -7.89 -20.80 -22.86
CA ARG A 328 -6.48 -20.61 -22.52
C ARG A 328 -5.70 -19.88 -23.62
N THR A 329 -4.86 -18.94 -23.23
CA THR A 329 -3.71 -18.43 -24.00
C THR A 329 -2.49 -18.37 -23.10
N LEU A 330 -1.27 -18.47 -23.67
CA LEU A 330 -0.02 -18.34 -22.91
C LEU A 330 0.50 -16.89 -22.90
N ASP A 331 -0.19 -15.98 -23.56
CA ASP A 331 0.18 -14.57 -23.69
C ASP A 331 0.32 -13.84 -22.35
N ASP A 332 -0.42 -14.29 -21.33
CA ASP A 332 -0.37 -13.78 -19.97
C ASP A 332 0.94 -14.13 -19.22
N SER A 333 1.55 -15.27 -19.52
CA SER A 333 2.51 -15.93 -18.63
C SER A 333 3.77 -15.08 -18.37
N ALA A 334 4.45 -14.60 -19.39
CA ALA A 334 5.69 -13.84 -19.23
C ALA A 334 5.45 -12.48 -18.57
N ASN A 335 4.35 -11.79 -18.93
CA ASN A 335 4.00 -10.50 -18.32
C ASN A 335 3.70 -10.66 -16.83
N ARG A 336 2.87 -11.64 -16.45
CA ARG A 336 2.47 -11.89 -15.06
C ARG A 336 3.64 -12.29 -14.16
N ARG A 337 4.60 -13.05 -14.70
CA ARG A 337 5.82 -13.46 -13.96
C ARG A 337 6.69 -12.27 -13.53
N ILE A 338 6.53 -11.13 -14.19
CA ILE A 338 7.24 -9.88 -13.87
C ILE A 338 6.32 -8.95 -13.09
N SER A 339 5.19 -8.55 -13.68
CA SER A 339 4.34 -7.49 -13.15
C SER A 339 3.73 -7.81 -11.78
N MET A 340 3.27 -9.05 -11.56
CA MET A 340 2.64 -9.40 -10.29
C MET A 340 3.64 -9.39 -9.11
N PRO A 341 4.77 -10.12 -9.14
CA PRO A 341 5.74 -10.04 -8.05
C PRO A 341 6.30 -8.64 -7.83
N GLU A 342 6.66 -7.92 -8.91
CA GLU A 342 7.23 -6.58 -8.78
C GLU A 342 6.22 -5.57 -8.23
N GLY A 343 4.93 -5.71 -8.55
CA GLY A 343 3.86 -4.94 -7.93
C GLY A 343 3.80 -5.11 -6.42
N PHE A 344 3.85 -6.35 -5.92
CA PHE A 344 3.90 -6.65 -4.48
C PHE A 344 5.18 -6.15 -3.81
N LEU A 345 6.34 -6.40 -4.40
CA LEU A 345 7.63 -5.92 -3.88
C LEU A 345 7.68 -4.39 -3.80
N CYS A 346 7.11 -3.71 -4.78
CA CYS A 346 7.06 -2.26 -4.81
C CYS A 346 6.07 -1.70 -3.77
N ALA A 347 4.88 -2.30 -3.61
CA ALA A 347 3.91 -1.92 -2.58
C ALA A 347 4.49 -2.09 -1.18
N ASP A 348 5.17 -3.20 -0.91
CA ASP A 348 5.88 -3.45 0.34
C ASP A 348 6.94 -2.37 0.61
N ALA A 349 7.78 -2.06 -0.36
CA ALA A 349 8.79 -1.02 -0.26
C ALA A 349 8.19 0.36 0.06
N VAL A 350 7.10 0.73 -0.61
CA VAL A 350 6.37 1.98 -0.37
C VAL A 350 5.82 2.03 1.05
N LEU A 351 5.15 0.97 1.52
CA LEU A 351 4.55 0.94 2.86
C LEU A 351 5.60 0.95 3.98
N ARG A 352 6.73 0.26 3.81
CA ARG A 352 7.85 0.32 4.77
C ARG A 352 8.42 1.73 4.90
N LEU A 353 8.62 2.42 3.78
CA LEU A 353 9.03 3.82 3.80
C LEU A 353 7.97 4.72 4.45
N CYS A 354 6.68 4.50 4.18
CA CYS A 354 5.60 5.22 4.85
C CYS A 354 5.60 4.99 6.36
N GLN A 355 5.82 3.76 6.83
CA GLN A 355 5.94 3.47 8.27
C GLN A 355 7.09 4.24 8.89
N ASN A 356 8.26 4.21 8.27
CA ASN A 356 9.43 4.91 8.77
C ASN A 356 9.20 6.43 8.83
N VAL A 357 8.66 7.02 7.77
CA VAL A 357 8.36 8.46 7.74
C VAL A 357 7.32 8.82 8.80
N THR A 358 6.23 8.08 8.90
CA THR A 358 5.13 8.41 9.83
C THR A 358 5.47 8.18 11.29
N ALA A 359 6.30 7.18 11.61
CA ALA A 359 6.80 6.95 12.97
C ALA A 359 7.72 8.05 13.48
N GLY A 360 8.52 8.65 12.58
CA GLY A 360 9.52 9.66 12.94
C GLY A 360 9.20 11.09 12.52
N LEU A 361 7.97 11.36 12.03
CA LEU A 361 7.57 12.68 11.55
C LEU A 361 7.67 13.75 12.62
N ARG A 362 8.36 14.85 12.36
CA ARG A 362 8.60 15.95 13.30
C ARG A 362 7.87 17.20 12.86
N VAL A 363 7.26 17.88 13.84
CA VAL A 363 6.63 19.19 13.65
C VAL A 363 7.53 20.26 14.24
N ASN A 364 7.89 21.25 13.45
CA ASN A 364 8.62 22.43 13.89
C ASN A 364 7.60 23.49 14.33
N GLU A 365 7.06 23.35 15.55
CA GLU A 365 5.93 24.14 16.06
C GLU A 365 6.18 25.65 15.96
N VAL A 366 7.38 26.12 16.25
CA VAL A 366 7.76 27.54 16.12
C VAL A 366 7.63 28.03 14.68
N MET A 367 7.99 27.19 13.70
CA MET A 367 7.89 27.56 12.28
C MET A 367 6.44 27.51 11.80
N VAL A 368 5.68 26.55 12.28
CA VAL A 368 4.22 26.44 12.03
C VAL A 368 3.51 27.70 12.54
N GLU A 369 3.77 28.09 13.79
CA GLU A 369 3.20 29.29 14.39
C GLU A 369 3.63 30.56 13.64
N ARG A 370 4.92 30.71 13.34
CA ARG A 370 5.44 31.85 12.59
C ARG A 370 4.75 32.02 11.25
N THR A 371 4.63 30.94 10.47
CA THR A 371 3.97 30.98 9.17
C THR A 371 2.49 31.35 9.30
N LEU A 372 1.80 30.83 10.29
CA LEU A 372 0.39 31.16 10.53
C LEU A 372 0.24 32.64 10.92
N ARG A 373 1.06 33.15 11.85
CA ARG A 373 0.98 34.53 12.34
C ARG A 373 1.24 35.56 11.22
N GLU A 374 2.05 35.25 10.23
CA GLU A 374 2.31 36.12 9.07
C GLU A 374 1.03 36.44 8.28
N TYR A 375 0.11 35.46 8.17
CA TYR A 375 -1.12 35.60 7.40
C TYR A 375 -2.36 35.82 8.28
N LEU A 376 -2.26 35.62 9.57
CA LEU A 376 -3.40 35.71 10.51
C LEU A 376 -4.13 37.04 10.45
N PRO A 377 -3.47 38.22 10.29
CA PRO A 377 -4.18 39.50 10.11
C PRO A 377 -5.19 39.50 8.95
N PHE A 378 -4.86 38.85 7.84
CA PHE A 378 -5.75 38.74 6.68
C PHE A 378 -6.91 37.76 6.95
N LEU A 379 -6.63 36.68 7.67
CA LEU A 379 -7.62 35.64 7.99
C LEU A 379 -8.63 36.10 9.06
N ALA A 380 -8.21 37.03 9.92
CA ALA A 380 -9.03 37.62 10.98
C ALA A 380 -9.90 38.79 10.51
N THR A 381 -9.81 39.22 9.25
CA THR A 381 -10.51 40.41 8.73
C THR A 381 -12.02 40.36 8.89
N GLU A 382 -12.61 39.17 8.84
CA GLU A 382 -14.06 39.03 9.07
C GLU A 382 -14.44 39.35 10.53
N ASP A 383 -13.69 38.80 11.50
CA ASP A 383 -13.88 39.06 12.93
C ASP A 383 -13.65 40.54 13.24
N ILE A 384 -12.59 41.12 12.66
CA ILE A 384 -12.29 42.57 12.79
C ILE A 384 -13.48 43.41 12.26
N MET A 385 -13.99 43.06 11.08
CA MET A 385 -15.15 43.74 10.49
C MET A 385 -16.39 43.62 11.38
N MET A 386 -16.66 42.41 11.89
CA MET A 386 -17.81 42.19 12.78
C MET A 386 -17.70 42.96 14.09
N GLU A 387 -16.50 43.05 14.64
CA GLU A 387 -16.27 43.83 15.86
C GLU A 387 -16.46 45.34 15.63
N ALA A 388 -16.01 45.85 14.48
CA ALA A 388 -16.25 47.25 14.09
C ALA A 388 -17.74 47.52 13.80
N VAL A 389 -18.49 46.59 13.24
CA VAL A 389 -19.95 46.69 13.02
C VAL A 389 -20.69 46.76 14.37
N LYS A 390 -20.29 45.97 15.39
CA LYS A 390 -20.90 46.08 16.75
C LYS A 390 -20.70 47.47 17.36
N ARG A 391 -19.70 48.22 16.91
CA ARG A 391 -19.44 49.60 17.34
C ARG A 391 -20.15 50.65 16.47
N GLY A 392 -20.98 50.22 15.56
CA GLY A 392 -21.81 51.10 14.72
C GLY A 392 -21.24 51.37 13.32
N GLY A 393 -20.18 50.64 12.92
CA GLY A 393 -19.61 50.77 11.58
C GLY A 393 -20.53 50.18 10.49
N ASP A 394 -20.49 50.74 9.29
CA ASP A 394 -21.18 50.22 8.10
C ASP A 394 -20.40 49.03 7.49
N ARG A 395 -21.05 47.85 7.46
CA ARG A 395 -20.45 46.63 6.97
C ARG A 395 -19.90 46.73 5.55
N GLN A 396 -20.58 47.41 4.64
CA GLN A 396 -20.18 47.53 3.23
C GLN A 396 -18.96 48.43 3.10
N GLN A 397 -18.93 49.51 3.80
CA GLN A 397 -17.79 50.46 3.82
C GLN A 397 -16.58 49.80 4.48
N LEU A 398 -16.76 49.10 5.59
CA LEU A 398 -15.72 48.39 6.30
C LEU A 398 -15.08 47.30 5.40
N HIS A 399 -15.90 46.51 4.69
CA HIS A 399 -15.40 45.49 3.76
C HIS A 399 -14.54 46.12 2.67
N GLU A 400 -14.97 47.21 2.02
CA GLU A 400 -14.14 47.85 1.00
C GLU A 400 -12.88 48.49 1.59
N THR A 401 -12.94 49.00 2.79
CA THR A 401 -11.77 49.55 3.49
C THR A 401 -10.76 48.45 3.84
N ILE A 402 -11.24 47.30 4.36
CA ILE A 402 -10.39 46.10 4.57
C ILE A 402 -9.73 45.66 3.28
N ARG A 403 -10.47 45.58 2.18
CA ARG A 403 -9.93 45.20 0.88
C ARG A 403 -8.78 46.11 0.46
N ARG A 404 -8.94 47.46 0.57
CA ARG A 404 -7.86 48.41 0.23
C ARG A 404 -6.61 48.26 1.11
N HIS A 405 -6.83 48.16 2.44
CA HIS A 405 -5.72 47.97 3.39
C HIS A 405 -5.01 46.62 3.19
N SER A 406 -5.75 45.55 2.93
CA SER A 406 -5.19 44.23 2.62
C SER A 406 -4.33 44.23 1.36
N MET A 407 -4.81 44.89 0.28
CA MET A 407 -4.03 45.01 -0.95
C MET A 407 -2.74 45.81 -0.73
N ALA A 408 -2.78 46.90 0.03
CA ALA A 408 -1.60 47.71 0.36
C ALA A 408 -0.60 46.93 1.24
N ALA A 409 -1.08 46.22 2.25
CA ALA A 409 -0.24 45.37 3.11
C ALA A 409 0.40 44.21 2.31
N THR A 410 -0.36 43.57 1.41
CA THR A 410 0.18 42.54 0.52
C THR A 410 1.26 43.09 -0.43
N ALA A 411 1.07 44.28 -0.99
CA ALA A 411 2.08 44.92 -1.82
C ALA A 411 3.39 45.16 -1.04
N ARG A 412 3.28 45.66 0.18
CA ARG A 412 4.40 45.86 1.10
C ARG A 412 5.16 44.55 1.41
N MET A 413 4.39 43.44 1.67
CA MET A 413 5.02 42.13 1.88
C MET A 413 5.79 41.64 0.65
N LYS A 414 5.32 41.92 -0.55
CA LYS A 414 6.05 41.61 -1.80
C LYS A 414 7.34 42.40 -1.97
N GLU A 415 7.50 43.52 -1.28
CA GLU A 415 8.76 44.29 -1.20
C GLU A 415 9.70 43.77 -0.10
N GLY A 416 9.32 42.63 0.56
CA GLY A 416 10.12 42.03 1.63
C GLY A 416 9.95 42.71 2.98
N LEU A 417 8.97 43.57 3.14
CA LEU A 417 8.68 44.28 4.38
C LEU A 417 7.62 43.51 5.22
N PRO A 418 7.62 43.68 6.55
CA PRO A 418 6.61 43.06 7.42
C PRO A 418 5.19 43.49 7.06
N CYS A 419 4.22 42.59 7.35
CA CYS A 419 2.80 42.91 7.23
C CYS A 419 2.43 44.03 8.21
N ASP A 420 1.81 45.09 7.71
CA ASP A 420 1.35 46.25 8.49
C ASP A 420 -0.18 46.39 8.51
N LEU A 421 -0.92 45.33 8.21
CA LEU A 421 -2.38 45.40 8.11
C LEU A 421 -3.03 45.84 9.42
N LEU A 422 -2.58 45.32 10.56
CA LEU A 422 -3.15 45.71 11.86
C LEU A 422 -2.91 47.19 12.19
N ASP A 423 -1.70 47.71 11.87
CA ASP A 423 -1.39 49.13 12.05
C ASP A 423 -2.27 50.04 11.19
N ARG A 424 -2.52 49.64 9.93
CA ARG A 424 -3.41 50.33 9.01
C ARG A 424 -4.86 50.35 9.51
N LEU A 425 -5.34 49.21 10.01
CA LEU A 425 -6.73 49.13 10.55
C LEU A 425 -6.88 49.89 11.86
N ALA A 426 -5.88 49.84 12.75
CA ALA A 426 -5.85 50.60 13.98
C ALA A 426 -5.84 52.14 13.73
N GLY A 427 -5.14 52.55 12.69
CA GLY A 427 -5.05 53.98 12.27
C GLY A 427 -6.26 54.51 11.50
N ASP A 428 -7.17 53.64 11.07
CA ASP A 428 -8.38 54.05 10.31
C ASP A 428 -9.60 54.24 11.25
N PRO A 429 -10.06 55.48 11.39
CA PRO A 429 -11.21 55.79 12.29
C PRO A 429 -12.48 54.99 12.03
N ALA A 430 -12.63 54.44 10.83
CA ALA A 430 -13.82 53.67 10.45
C ALA A 430 -13.99 52.41 11.30
N PHE A 431 -12.92 51.83 11.85
CA PHE A 431 -12.97 50.62 12.67
C PHE A 431 -13.25 50.90 14.15
N GLY A 432 -12.76 52.01 14.67
CA GLY A 432 -12.90 52.36 16.08
C GLY A 432 -12.25 51.33 17.02
N LEU A 433 -11.22 50.66 16.56
CA LEU A 433 -10.46 49.61 17.27
C LEU A 433 -9.03 50.07 17.53
N THR A 434 -8.57 49.86 18.74
CA THR A 434 -7.15 50.07 19.07
C THR A 434 -6.29 48.93 18.58
N HIS A 435 -4.96 49.17 18.47
CA HIS A 435 -4.02 48.11 18.11
C HIS A 435 -4.08 46.94 19.11
N GLN A 436 -4.20 47.23 20.40
CA GLN A 436 -4.31 46.20 21.42
C GLN A 436 -5.56 45.32 21.27
N GLU A 437 -6.69 45.93 20.89
CA GLU A 437 -7.94 45.17 20.62
C GLU A 437 -7.84 44.32 19.35
N LEU A 438 -7.16 44.80 18.32
CA LEU A 438 -6.85 44.03 17.12
C LEU A 438 -5.91 42.86 17.42
N GLU A 439 -4.85 43.08 18.22
CA GLU A 439 -3.95 42.01 18.67
C GLU A 439 -4.68 40.93 19.46
N ALA A 440 -5.65 41.29 20.30
CA ALA A 440 -6.46 40.31 21.04
C ALA A 440 -7.32 39.41 20.14
N LEU A 441 -7.57 39.82 18.88
CA LEU A 441 -8.20 38.98 17.87
C LEU A 441 -7.24 38.03 17.19
N MET A 442 -5.92 38.22 17.33
CA MET A 442 -4.88 37.42 16.67
C MET A 442 -4.55 36.14 17.45
N GLU A 443 -5.54 35.51 18.07
CA GLU A 443 -5.38 34.22 18.74
C GLU A 443 -5.70 33.08 17.77
N PRO A 444 -4.70 32.27 17.35
CA PRO A 444 -4.89 31.23 16.32
C PRO A 444 -5.98 30.21 16.63
N GLN A 445 -6.18 29.91 17.90
CA GLN A 445 -7.19 28.92 18.37
C GLN A 445 -8.64 29.32 18.00
N ARG A 446 -8.90 30.61 17.76
CA ARG A 446 -10.24 31.10 17.37
C ARG A 446 -10.63 30.66 15.98
N TYR A 447 -9.66 30.38 15.11
CA TYR A 447 -9.85 30.19 13.67
C TYR A 447 -9.78 28.73 13.20
N ILE A 448 -9.46 27.77 14.09
CA ILE A 448 -9.37 26.35 13.73
C ILE A 448 -10.72 25.62 13.66
N GLY A 449 -11.81 26.32 13.97
CA GLY A 449 -13.16 25.77 13.92
C GLY A 449 -13.31 24.49 14.75
N ARG A 450 -13.83 23.44 14.14
CA ARG A 450 -14.07 22.14 14.77
C ARG A 450 -12.93 21.12 14.53
N CYS A 451 -11.73 21.54 14.14
CA CYS A 451 -10.64 20.63 13.84
C CYS A 451 -10.36 19.63 14.97
N PRO A 452 -10.21 20.01 16.23
CA PRO A 452 -9.93 19.05 17.31
C PRO A 452 -11.04 18.01 17.50
N GLN A 453 -12.31 18.43 17.38
CA GLN A 453 -13.47 17.54 17.49
C GLN A 453 -13.58 16.60 16.28
N GLN A 454 -13.23 17.09 15.08
CA GLN A 454 -13.21 16.27 13.88
C GLN A 454 -12.13 15.18 13.97
N VAL A 455 -10.93 15.54 14.44
CA VAL A 455 -9.84 14.55 14.66
C VAL A 455 -10.30 13.48 15.64
N ARG A 456 -10.83 13.89 16.78
CA ARG A 456 -11.27 12.95 17.83
C ARG A 456 -12.33 11.99 17.33
N ARG A 457 -13.41 12.52 16.70
CA ARG A 457 -14.49 11.69 16.12
C ARG A 457 -13.99 10.74 15.04
N PHE A 458 -13.03 11.18 14.23
CA PHE A 458 -12.45 10.36 13.19
C PHE A 458 -11.62 9.20 13.79
N LEU A 459 -10.78 9.48 14.79
CA LEU A 459 -9.99 8.46 15.49
C LEU A 459 -10.89 7.46 16.23
N ASP A 460 -11.95 7.94 16.90
CA ASP A 460 -12.95 7.07 17.56
C ASP A 460 -13.62 6.12 16.55
N ALA A 461 -13.96 6.61 15.37
CA ALA A 461 -14.54 5.77 14.31
C ALA A 461 -13.55 4.73 13.76
N CYS A 462 -12.26 5.04 13.74
CA CYS A 462 -11.20 4.13 13.28
C CYS A 462 -10.72 3.15 14.37
N ALA A 463 -11.08 3.38 15.64
CA ALA A 463 -10.55 2.62 16.78
C ALA A 463 -10.65 1.08 16.61
N PRO A 464 -11.76 0.48 16.14
CA PRO A 464 -11.84 -0.97 15.96
C PRO A 464 -10.80 -1.52 14.99
N LEU A 465 -10.43 -0.75 13.96
CA LEU A 465 -9.41 -1.12 13.00
C LEU A 465 -8.01 -0.88 13.58
N LEU A 466 -7.79 0.25 14.25
CA LEU A 466 -6.52 0.64 14.85
C LEU A 466 -6.09 -0.30 15.99
N HIS A 467 -7.03 -0.93 16.69
CA HIS A 467 -6.70 -1.98 17.68
C HIS A 467 -6.01 -3.21 17.08
N GLN A 468 -6.11 -3.42 15.78
CA GLN A 468 -5.39 -4.47 15.05
C GLN A 468 -3.99 -4.02 14.60
N ALA A 469 -3.69 -2.72 14.67
CA ALA A 469 -2.43 -2.16 14.23
C ALA A 469 -1.31 -2.49 15.23
N GLN A 470 -0.19 -2.97 14.72
CA GLN A 470 1.07 -3.02 15.44
C GLN A 470 1.90 -1.82 14.98
N THR A 471 2.31 -0.96 15.90
CA THR A 471 3.21 0.15 15.55
C THR A 471 4.54 -0.39 15.06
N SER A 472 5.02 0.14 13.94
CA SER A 472 6.28 -0.24 13.33
C SER A 472 6.97 1.02 12.82
N ASP A 473 8.28 1.10 13.01
CA ASP A 473 9.13 2.17 12.48
C ASP A 473 9.66 1.87 11.06
N GLY A 474 9.27 0.71 10.50
CA GLY A 474 9.68 0.27 9.17
C GLY A 474 11.21 0.12 9.06
N ASP A 475 11.70 -1.09 9.16
CA ASP A 475 13.13 -1.35 8.90
C ASP A 475 13.47 -1.01 7.44
N ILE A 476 14.25 0.04 7.22
CA ILE A 476 14.71 0.44 5.89
C ILE A 476 16.21 0.16 5.75
N ARG A 477 16.58 -0.54 4.69
CA ARG A 477 17.96 -0.96 4.41
C ARG A 477 18.83 0.11 3.73
N ILE A 478 18.36 1.36 3.66
CA ILE A 478 18.98 2.43 2.88
C ILE A 478 19.09 3.71 3.68
#